data_11289bb9dfc12e89d70d288d34ecd85d
#
_entry.id   11289bb9dfc12e89d70d288d34ecd85d
#
_cell.length_a   1.000
_cell.length_b   1.000
_cell.length_c   1.000
_cell.angle_alpha   90.00
_cell.angle_beta   90.00
_cell.angle_gamma   90.00
#
_symmetry.space_group_name_H-M   'P 1'
#
loop_
_entity.id
_entity.type
_entity.pdbx_description
1 polymer ?
#
loop_
_entity_poly.entity_id
_entity_poly.type
_entity_poly.pdbx_seq_one_letter_code
_entity_poly.pdbx_strand_id
1 'polypeptide(L)'
;MDDQLSYAYAVVRPVPSLERDALHGLRGVADAPVALVHRGEVAAAVSPVSGSDFSEDALKAHLEDLDWLESVARAHHLVVETLGAYTTVLPLRLATVYLDDDRVGDMLGEREPSLDALLDRLADHVEWGVKVYADTTGTAPPSPDPPAEEPDPGRAYLRRRRHQRRAREDAWSSAAEAVRRVEDQVTGIAVAHARHRPQQGPLAAGSGENVANDAYLVPRRRAEEFQDRALHAADGLDGVRVEVTGPWVPYSFAEAPAPGAPEGARQR
;
A
#
# COMPACT_ATOMS: atom_id res chain seq x y z
N MET A 1 19.49 10.24 -31.37
CA MET A 1 20.05 10.12 -30.00
C MET A 1 18.87 9.70 -29.16
N ASP A 2 18.93 8.53 -28.55
CA ASP A 2 17.90 8.08 -27.61
C ASP A 2 17.85 9.09 -26.46
N ASP A 3 16.69 9.68 -26.23
CA ASP A 3 16.53 10.71 -25.21
C ASP A 3 16.50 9.98 -23.87
N GLN A 4 17.66 9.95 -23.20
CA GLN A 4 17.83 9.25 -21.92
C GLN A 4 17.21 10.08 -20.82
N LEU A 5 16.31 9.47 -20.06
CA LEU A 5 15.61 10.07 -18.91
C LEU A 5 16.11 9.44 -17.60
N SER A 6 15.89 10.13 -16.48
CA SER A 6 16.21 9.64 -15.14
C SER A 6 14.93 9.21 -14.42
N TYR A 7 14.78 7.90 -14.23
CA TYR A 7 13.71 7.31 -13.42
C TYR A 7 14.09 7.38 -11.94
N ALA A 8 13.26 8.03 -11.12
CA ALA A 8 13.53 8.21 -9.70
C ALA A 8 12.65 7.29 -8.82
N TYR A 9 13.30 6.58 -7.90
CA TYR A 9 12.65 5.60 -7.01
C TYR A 9 12.27 6.17 -5.66
N ALA A 10 13.22 6.85 -5.03
CA ALA A 10 13.10 7.32 -3.67
C ALA A 10 14.13 8.40 -3.35
N VAL A 11 13.84 9.19 -2.32
CA VAL A 11 14.82 10.05 -1.66
C VAL A 11 15.28 9.37 -0.37
N VAL A 12 16.58 9.45 -0.09
CA VAL A 12 17.23 8.83 1.07
C VAL A 12 18.20 9.79 1.74
N ARG A 13 18.57 9.52 2.99
CA ARG A 13 19.82 10.03 3.56
C ARG A 13 20.94 9.07 3.18
N PRO A 14 21.94 9.53 2.42
CA PRO A 14 23.03 8.66 1.99
C PRO A 14 23.85 8.19 3.20
N VAL A 15 24.12 6.89 3.23
CA VAL A 15 25.02 6.27 4.21
C VAL A 15 26.09 5.47 3.46
N PRO A 16 27.32 5.36 3.96
CA PRO A 16 28.42 4.69 3.24
C PRO A 16 28.14 3.24 2.85
N SER A 17 27.31 2.51 3.61
CA SER A 17 26.91 1.14 3.31
C SER A 17 25.93 1.07 2.13
N LEU A 18 25.16 2.11 1.87
CA LEU A 18 24.21 2.15 0.78
C LEU A 18 24.90 2.03 -0.58
N GLU A 19 25.91 2.86 -0.83
CA GLU A 19 26.67 2.82 -2.09
C GLU A 19 27.52 1.56 -2.23
N ARG A 20 28.15 1.15 -1.13
CA ARG A 20 29.08 0.03 -1.13
C ARG A 20 28.40 -1.32 -1.30
N ASP A 21 27.27 -1.50 -0.60
CA ASP A 21 26.67 -2.82 -0.40
C ASP A 21 25.30 -2.93 -1.07
N ALA A 22 24.42 -1.91 -0.94
CA ALA A 22 23.05 -1.97 -1.47
C ALA A 22 22.99 -1.77 -2.97
N LEU A 23 23.71 -0.79 -3.51
CA LEU A 23 23.66 -0.44 -4.93
C LEU A 23 24.53 -1.34 -5.79
N HIS A 24 25.47 -2.09 -5.18
CA HIS A 24 26.35 -2.97 -5.93
C HIS A 24 25.56 -4.08 -6.63
N GLY A 25 25.47 -3.99 -7.96
CA GLY A 25 24.73 -4.94 -8.80
C GLY A 25 23.21 -4.84 -8.71
N LEU A 26 22.65 -3.86 -8.00
CA LEU A 26 21.22 -3.61 -7.98
C LEU A 26 20.75 -3.15 -9.35
N ARG A 27 19.72 -3.84 -9.87
CA ARG A 27 19.05 -3.52 -11.11
C ARG A 27 17.66 -3.00 -10.82
N GLY A 28 17.33 -1.89 -11.47
CA GLY A 28 16.03 -1.26 -11.33
C GLY A 28 15.15 -1.47 -12.57
N VAL A 29 14.33 -0.50 -12.86
CA VAL A 29 13.45 -0.47 -14.02
C VAL A 29 14.26 -0.59 -15.31
N ALA A 30 13.75 -1.32 -16.28
CA ALA A 30 14.41 -1.66 -17.54
C ALA A 30 15.78 -2.36 -17.37
N ASP A 31 15.99 -3.09 -16.26
CA ASP A 31 17.25 -3.74 -15.91
C ASP A 31 18.45 -2.76 -15.85
N ALA A 32 18.18 -1.47 -15.66
CA ALA A 32 19.18 -0.43 -15.60
C ALA A 32 19.87 -0.39 -14.21
N PRO A 33 21.15 0.02 -14.15
CA PRO A 33 21.84 0.17 -12.86
C PRO A 33 21.19 1.29 -12.03
N VAL A 34 21.20 1.13 -10.71
CA VAL A 34 20.73 2.15 -9.77
C VAL A 34 21.93 2.95 -9.26
N ALA A 35 21.80 4.27 -9.29
CA ALA A 35 22.81 5.22 -8.79
C ALA A 35 22.17 6.25 -7.86
N LEU A 36 22.99 7.04 -7.16
CA LEU A 36 22.53 8.16 -6.34
C LEU A 36 22.87 9.50 -6.99
N VAL A 37 21.90 10.39 -7.05
CA VAL A 37 22.08 11.82 -7.33
C VAL A 37 22.08 12.55 -5.99
N HIS A 38 23.21 13.13 -5.61
CA HIS A 38 23.40 13.77 -4.31
C HIS A 38 23.09 15.27 -4.37
N ARG A 39 22.46 15.78 -3.29
CA ARG A 39 22.27 17.20 -3.05
C ARG A 39 22.19 17.49 -1.56
N GLY A 40 23.17 18.22 -1.01
CA GLY A 40 23.24 18.48 0.44
C GLY A 40 23.26 17.20 1.26
N GLU A 41 22.35 17.08 2.21
CA GLU A 41 22.23 15.92 3.12
C GLU A 41 21.32 14.80 2.58
N VAL A 42 20.74 14.98 1.38
CA VAL A 42 19.84 14.01 0.77
C VAL A 42 20.36 13.53 -0.59
N ALA A 43 19.88 12.36 -1.01
CA ALA A 43 20.14 11.82 -2.34
C ALA A 43 18.90 11.15 -2.90
N ALA A 44 18.74 11.16 -4.23
CA ALA A 44 17.72 10.39 -4.93
C ALA A 44 18.34 9.16 -5.56
N ALA A 45 17.71 8.00 -5.38
CA ALA A 45 18.03 6.79 -6.13
C ALA A 45 17.38 6.87 -7.51
N VAL A 46 18.20 6.71 -8.56
CA VAL A 46 17.78 6.85 -9.96
C VAL A 46 18.30 5.74 -10.84
N SER A 47 17.66 5.53 -11.98
CA SER A 47 18.17 4.72 -13.09
C SER A 47 17.98 5.43 -14.42
N PRO A 48 18.92 5.28 -15.36
CA PRO A 48 18.72 5.75 -16.72
C PRO A 48 17.68 4.88 -17.44
N VAL A 49 16.70 5.51 -18.07
CA VAL A 49 15.65 4.85 -18.86
C VAL A 49 15.50 5.50 -20.23
N SER A 50 14.96 4.76 -21.19
CA SER A 50 14.75 5.28 -22.56
C SER A 50 13.52 6.19 -22.61
N GLY A 51 13.64 7.33 -23.30
CA GLY A 51 12.51 8.20 -23.62
C GLY A 51 11.44 7.53 -24.49
N SER A 52 11.80 6.51 -25.28
CA SER A 52 10.84 5.73 -26.06
C SER A 52 9.81 5.00 -25.18
N ASP A 53 10.18 4.65 -23.94
CA ASP A 53 9.33 3.88 -23.02
C ASP A 53 8.80 4.71 -21.85
N PHE A 54 9.50 5.81 -21.50
CA PHE A 54 9.22 6.59 -20.29
C PHE A 54 8.93 8.08 -20.54
N SER A 55 8.84 8.53 -21.79
CA SER A 55 8.27 9.85 -22.10
C SER A 55 6.78 9.91 -21.71
N GLU A 56 6.24 11.10 -21.55
CA GLU A 56 4.84 11.29 -21.14
C GLU A 56 3.86 10.55 -22.05
N ASP A 57 4.09 10.58 -23.38
CA ASP A 57 3.24 9.91 -24.35
C ASP A 57 3.40 8.38 -24.33
N ALA A 58 4.63 7.88 -24.14
CA ALA A 58 4.90 6.46 -23.98
C ALA A 58 4.26 5.91 -22.70
N LEU A 59 4.39 6.61 -21.58
CA LEU A 59 3.75 6.22 -20.32
C LEU A 59 2.22 6.13 -20.44
N LYS A 60 1.59 7.09 -21.13
CA LYS A 60 0.14 7.03 -21.41
C LYS A 60 -0.25 5.78 -22.20
N ALA A 61 0.56 5.39 -23.19
CA ALA A 61 0.30 4.18 -23.97
C ALA A 61 0.51 2.90 -23.14
N HIS A 62 1.51 2.88 -22.26
CA HIS A 62 1.82 1.73 -21.42
C HIS A 62 0.89 1.55 -20.20
N LEU A 63 0.12 2.57 -19.82
CA LEU A 63 -0.85 2.46 -18.71
C LEU A 63 -1.95 1.40 -18.93
N GLU A 64 -2.18 0.99 -20.18
CA GLU A 64 -3.13 -0.07 -20.54
C GLU A 64 -2.45 -1.46 -20.60
N ASP A 65 -1.11 -1.53 -20.57
CA ASP A 65 -0.32 -2.77 -20.58
C ASP A 65 -0.04 -3.21 -19.13
N LEU A 66 -0.85 -4.13 -18.63
CA LEU A 66 -0.75 -4.62 -17.25
C LEU A 66 0.55 -5.37 -16.98
N ASP A 67 1.10 -6.11 -17.97
CA ASP A 67 2.34 -6.87 -17.81
C ASP A 67 3.54 -5.91 -17.70
N TRP A 68 3.55 -4.87 -18.52
CA TRP A 68 4.57 -3.82 -18.44
C TRP A 68 4.49 -3.09 -17.10
N LEU A 69 3.29 -2.68 -16.69
CA LEU A 69 3.06 -1.97 -15.43
C LEU A 69 3.46 -2.82 -14.22
N GLU A 70 3.13 -4.12 -14.22
CA GLU A 70 3.55 -5.05 -13.17
C GLU A 70 5.07 -5.17 -13.10
N SER A 71 5.74 -5.29 -14.25
CA SER A 71 7.21 -5.37 -14.33
C SER A 71 7.87 -4.12 -13.76
N VAL A 72 7.42 -2.94 -14.17
CA VAL A 72 7.94 -1.65 -13.67
C VAL A 72 7.68 -1.49 -12.18
N ALA A 73 6.46 -1.81 -11.71
CA ALA A 73 6.10 -1.72 -10.29
C ALA A 73 6.95 -2.65 -9.43
N ARG A 74 7.19 -3.88 -9.90
CA ARG A 74 8.01 -4.88 -9.20
C ARG A 74 9.48 -4.44 -9.09
N ALA A 75 10.05 -3.93 -10.18
CA ALA A 75 11.42 -3.41 -10.20
C ALA A 75 11.56 -2.16 -9.31
N HIS A 76 10.59 -1.23 -9.37
CA HIS A 76 10.56 -0.05 -8.50
C HIS A 76 10.52 -0.46 -7.02
N HIS A 77 9.61 -1.35 -6.66
CA HIS A 77 9.45 -1.82 -5.29
C HIS A 77 10.71 -2.52 -4.76
N LEU A 78 11.34 -3.37 -5.57
CA LEU A 78 12.58 -4.04 -5.21
C LEU A 78 13.69 -3.03 -4.85
N VAL A 79 13.84 -1.96 -5.64
CA VAL A 79 14.83 -0.91 -5.35
C VAL A 79 14.50 -0.23 -4.03
N VAL A 80 13.25 0.20 -3.83
CA VAL A 80 12.82 0.90 -2.61
C VAL A 80 12.98 0.03 -1.36
N GLU A 81 12.61 -1.25 -1.41
CA GLU A 81 12.82 -2.19 -0.30
C GLU A 81 14.32 -2.41 -0.01
N THR A 82 15.14 -2.58 -1.05
CA THR A 82 16.58 -2.74 -0.88
C THR A 82 17.18 -1.53 -0.16
N LEU A 83 16.83 -0.32 -0.58
CA LEU A 83 17.28 0.91 0.10
C LEU A 83 16.79 0.97 1.55
N GLY A 84 15.53 0.59 1.80
CA GLY A 84 14.88 0.59 3.12
C GLY A 84 15.54 -0.35 4.16
N ALA A 85 16.31 -1.33 3.70
CA ALA A 85 17.09 -2.19 4.57
C ALA A 85 18.35 -1.48 5.14
N TYR A 86 18.81 -0.39 4.53
CA TYR A 86 20.05 0.31 4.90
C TYR A 86 19.80 1.69 5.51
N THR A 87 18.76 2.39 5.10
CA THR A 87 18.48 3.76 5.53
C THR A 87 16.98 4.08 5.51
N THR A 88 16.63 5.23 6.07
CA THR A 88 15.28 5.78 5.93
C THR A 88 15.03 6.16 4.47
N VAL A 89 13.90 5.71 3.94
CA VAL A 89 13.51 5.91 2.55
C VAL A 89 12.22 6.72 2.47
N LEU A 90 12.22 7.74 1.64
CA LEU A 90 11.04 8.48 1.21
C LEU A 90 10.71 8.02 -0.23
N PRO A 91 9.82 7.04 -0.41
CA PRO A 91 9.51 6.51 -1.72
C PRO A 91 8.83 7.56 -2.60
N LEU A 92 9.19 7.60 -3.87
CA LEU A 92 8.53 8.41 -4.88
C LEU A 92 7.40 7.59 -5.54
N ARG A 93 6.51 8.28 -6.24
CA ARG A 93 5.43 7.63 -6.98
C ARG A 93 5.99 6.79 -8.13
N LEU A 94 5.34 5.69 -8.42
CA LEU A 94 5.65 4.88 -9.60
C LEU A 94 5.70 5.75 -10.87
N ALA A 95 6.66 5.49 -11.75
CA ALA A 95 6.89 6.22 -12.98
C ALA A 95 7.19 7.73 -12.79
N THR A 96 7.84 8.09 -11.68
CA THR A 96 8.42 9.42 -11.52
C THR A 96 9.69 9.52 -12.36
N VAL A 97 9.66 10.36 -13.39
CA VAL A 97 10.74 10.51 -14.38
C VAL A 97 11.12 11.98 -14.53
N TYR A 98 12.42 12.23 -14.64
CA TYR A 98 13.01 13.54 -14.91
C TYR A 98 13.76 13.52 -16.24
N LEU A 99 13.97 14.71 -16.82
CA LEU A 99 14.70 14.82 -18.10
C LEU A 99 16.14 14.30 -17.99
N ASP A 100 16.79 14.54 -16.83
CA ASP A 100 18.16 14.17 -16.54
C ASP A 100 18.43 14.20 -15.03
N ASP A 101 19.63 13.81 -14.61
CA ASP A 101 20.07 13.82 -13.23
C ASP A 101 20.23 15.26 -12.66
N ASP A 102 20.50 16.26 -13.48
CA ASP A 102 20.58 17.65 -13.05
C ASP A 102 19.20 18.13 -12.58
N ARG A 103 18.12 17.76 -13.28
CA ARG A 103 16.74 18.05 -12.87
C ARG A 103 16.35 17.35 -11.57
N VAL A 104 16.86 16.15 -11.35
CA VAL A 104 16.69 15.46 -10.05
C VAL A 104 17.41 16.23 -8.95
N GLY A 105 18.68 16.68 -9.21
CA GLY A 105 19.44 17.52 -8.29
C GLY A 105 18.76 18.86 -7.97
N ASP A 106 18.16 19.52 -8.97
CA ASP A 106 17.39 20.76 -8.80
C ASP A 106 16.20 20.53 -7.87
N MET A 107 15.40 19.48 -8.12
CA MET A 107 14.26 19.11 -7.28
C MET A 107 14.68 18.83 -5.84
N LEU A 108 15.78 18.11 -5.63
CA LEU A 108 16.29 17.87 -4.29
C LEU A 108 16.67 19.17 -3.59
N GLY A 109 17.39 20.08 -4.27
CA GLY A 109 17.82 21.35 -3.69
C GLY A 109 16.66 22.28 -3.34
N GLU A 110 15.66 22.37 -4.23
CA GLU A 110 14.47 23.21 -4.01
C GLU A 110 13.61 22.72 -2.83
N ARG A 111 13.62 21.41 -2.58
CA ARG A 111 12.75 20.77 -1.58
C ARG A 111 13.49 20.23 -0.36
N GLU A 112 14.80 20.45 -0.26
CA GLU A 112 15.64 19.87 0.77
C GLU A 112 15.06 19.96 2.20
N PRO A 113 14.59 21.15 2.69
CA PRO A 113 14.05 21.23 4.05
C PRO A 113 12.77 20.39 4.25
N SER A 114 11.94 20.27 3.21
CA SER A 114 10.71 19.47 3.29
C SER A 114 10.99 17.97 3.18
N LEU A 115 11.97 17.57 2.38
CA LEU A 115 12.40 16.20 2.22
C LEU A 115 13.06 15.68 3.52
N ASP A 116 13.89 16.54 4.13
CA ASP A 116 14.55 16.23 5.40
C ASP A 116 13.54 16.04 6.54
N ALA A 117 12.56 16.93 6.66
CA ALA A 117 11.46 16.79 7.63
C ALA A 117 10.61 15.52 7.41
N LEU A 118 10.40 15.11 6.15
CA LEU A 118 9.69 13.87 5.83
C LEU A 118 10.54 12.64 6.19
N LEU A 119 11.83 12.65 5.88
CA LEU A 119 12.74 11.57 6.27
C LEU A 119 12.83 11.44 7.79
N ASP A 120 12.88 12.54 8.55
CA ASP A 120 12.83 12.52 10.02
C ASP A 120 11.53 11.88 10.53
N ARG A 121 10.41 12.24 9.94
CA ARG A 121 9.10 11.67 10.29
C ARG A 121 9.02 10.17 10.04
N LEU A 122 9.66 9.69 8.99
CA LEU A 122 9.65 8.26 8.60
C LEU A 122 10.76 7.44 9.27
N ALA A 123 11.74 8.10 9.92
CA ALA A 123 12.85 7.43 10.57
C ALA A 123 12.33 6.43 11.64
N ASP A 124 12.88 5.22 11.61
CA ASP A 124 12.52 4.12 12.51
C ASP A 124 11.04 3.71 12.48
N HIS A 125 10.32 4.05 11.41
CA HIS A 125 8.94 3.63 11.19
C HIS A 125 8.82 2.67 10.00
N VAL A 126 7.74 1.89 10.04
CA VAL A 126 7.32 0.98 8.95
C VAL A 126 5.83 1.18 8.71
N GLU A 127 5.39 0.85 7.50
CA GLU A 127 3.97 0.85 7.16
C GLU A 127 3.38 -0.55 7.32
N TRP A 128 2.19 -0.60 7.91
CA TRP A 128 1.36 -1.79 7.96
C TRP A 128 0.03 -1.52 7.26
N GLY A 129 -0.33 -2.42 6.33
CA GLY A 129 -1.64 -2.40 5.71
C GLY A 129 -2.61 -3.28 6.49
N VAL A 130 -3.83 -2.78 6.75
CA VAL A 130 -4.92 -3.54 7.36
C VAL A 130 -6.13 -3.48 6.46
N LYS A 131 -6.58 -4.66 5.99
CA LYS A 131 -7.79 -4.79 5.20
C LYS A 131 -8.83 -5.60 5.99
N VAL A 132 -10.05 -5.10 5.99
CA VAL A 132 -11.18 -5.78 6.60
C VAL A 132 -12.17 -6.20 5.52
N TYR A 133 -12.57 -7.46 5.56
CA TYR A 133 -13.50 -8.05 4.59
C TYR A 133 -14.75 -8.56 5.30
N ALA A 134 -15.91 -8.26 4.73
CA ALA A 134 -17.15 -8.94 5.07
C ALA A 134 -17.24 -10.22 4.23
N ASP A 135 -17.16 -11.37 4.88
CA ASP A 135 -17.28 -12.68 4.21
C ASP A 135 -18.75 -13.06 4.06
N THR A 136 -19.27 -12.85 2.88
CA THR A 136 -20.65 -13.19 2.54
C THR A 136 -20.80 -14.58 1.94
N THR A 137 -19.70 -15.32 1.74
CA THR A 137 -19.70 -16.62 1.08
C THR A 137 -19.82 -17.79 2.06
N GLY A 138 -19.50 -17.57 3.34
CA GLY A 138 -19.55 -18.58 4.42
C GLY A 138 -20.95 -19.01 4.85
N THR A 139 -22.01 -18.35 4.37
CA THR A 139 -23.39 -18.77 4.59
C THR A 139 -23.85 -19.75 3.50
N ALA A 140 -23.10 -20.84 3.28
CA ALA A 140 -23.69 -22.02 2.69
C ALA A 140 -24.88 -22.40 3.59
N PRO A 141 -26.09 -22.58 3.07
CA PRO A 141 -27.18 -23.07 3.89
C PRO A 141 -26.70 -24.38 4.57
N PRO A 142 -27.07 -24.62 5.83
CA PRO A 142 -26.83 -25.91 6.43
C PRO A 142 -27.26 -26.97 5.41
N SER A 143 -26.44 -28.02 5.23
CA SER A 143 -26.77 -29.12 4.31
C SER A 143 -28.24 -29.45 4.45
N PRO A 144 -29.00 -29.53 3.37
CA PRO A 144 -30.40 -29.80 3.49
C PRO A 144 -30.54 -31.12 4.26
N ASP A 145 -31.14 -31.06 5.44
CA ASP A 145 -31.83 -32.24 5.94
C ASP A 145 -32.72 -32.74 4.79
N PRO A 146 -32.84 -34.08 4.59
CA PRO A 146 -33.57 -34.64 3.48
C PRO A 146 -34.91 -33.93 3.34
N PRO A 147 -35.36 -33.61 2.13
CA PRO A 147 -36.44 -32.68 1.91
C PRO A 147 -37.73 -33.16 2.59
N ALA A 148 -38.07 -32.48 3.68
CA ALA A 148 -39.50 -32.41 4.04
C ALA A 148 -40.15 -31.70 2.86
N GLU A 149 -41.09 -32.36 2.20
CA GLU A 149 -41.87 -31.84 1.07
C GLU A 149 -42.42 -30.46 1.39
N GLU A 150 -41.73 -29.43 0.93
CA GLU A 150 -42.21 -28.05 1.08
C GLU A 150 -43.27 -27.79 0.00
N PRO A 151 -44.49 -27.50 0.39
CA PRO A 151 -45.63 -27.40 -0.57
C PRO A 151 -45.61 -26.17 -1.44
N ASP A 152 -44.62 -25.23 -1.28
CA ASP A 152 -44.57 -23.98 -2.06
C ASP A 152 -43.11 -23.56 -2.36
N PRO A 153 -42.61 -23.82 -3.60
CA PRO A 153 -41.24 -23.44 -4.02
C PRO A 153 -41.01 -21.93 -3.96
N GLY A 154 -42.03 -21.12 -4.10
CA GLY A 154 -41.92 -19.66 -4.02
C GLY A 154 -41.62 -19.16 -2.61
N ARG A 155 -42.22 -19.77 -1.59
CA ARG A 155 -41.97 -19.43 -0.19
C ARG A 155 -40.56 -19.88 0.24
N ALA A 156 -40.10 -21.03 -0.21
CA ALA A 156 -38.75 -21.52 0.05
C ALA A 156 -37.70 -20.58 -0.55
N TYR A 157 -37.89 -20.14 -1.79
CA TYR A 157 -37.05 -19.16 -2.46
C TYR A 157 -37.00 -17.83 -1.70
N LEU A 158 -38.14 -17.28 -1.27
CA LEU A 158 -38.20 -16.02 -0.54
C LEU A 158 -37.53 -16.12 0.85
N ARG A 159 -37.69 -17.25 1.55
CA ARG A 159 -37.00 -17.51 2.81
C ARG A 159 -35.48 -17.52 2.61
N ARG A 160 -34.97 -18.26 1.62
CA ARG A 160 -33.55 -18.33 1.28
C ARG A 160 -32.98 -16.93 0.99
N ARG A 161 -33.70 -16.15 0.17
CA ARG A 161 -33.27 -14.79 -0.18
C ARG A 161 -33.26 -13.84 1.02
N ARG A 162 -34.23 -13.99 1.96
CA ARG A 162 -34.20 -13.23 3.23
C ARG A 162 -33.06 -13.63 4.13
N HIS A 163 -32.74 -14.92 4.24
CA HIS A 163 -31.59 -15.41 5.00
C HIS A 163 -30.28 -14.89 4.41
N GLN A 164 -30.08 -14.98 3.13
CA GLN A 164 -28.89 -14.46 2.47
C GLN A 164 -28.74 -12.94 2.69
N ARG A 165 -29.82 -12.19 2.61
CA ARG A 165 -29.79 -10.75 2.85
C ARG A 165 -29.42 -10.43 4.30
N ARG A 166 -30.02 -11.09 5.26
CA ARG A 166 -29.68 -10.91 6.69
C ARG A 166 -28.22 -11.27 6.97
N ALA A 167 -27.77 -12.42 6.51
CA ALA A 167 -26.39 -12.85 6.68
C ALA A 167 -25.39 -11.84 6.09
N ARG A 168 -25.72 -11.23 4.95
CA ARG A 168 -24.92 -10.15 4.39
C ARG A 168 -24.93 -8.90 5.27
N GLU A 169 -26.11 -8.48 5.75
CA GLU A 169 -26.28 -7.33 6.65
C GLU A 169 -25.50 -7.56 7.96
N ASP A 170 -25.55 -8.78 8.52
CA ASP A 170 -24.82 -9.17 9.75
C ASP A 170 -23.31 -9.15 9.51
N ALA A 171 -22.80 -9.72 8.40
CA ALA A 171 -21.37 -9.72 8.05
C ALA A 171 -20.84 -8.28 7.86
N TRP A 172 -21.62 -7.40 7.24
CA TRP A 172 -21.26 -5.98 7.13
C TRP A 172 -21.21 -5.27 8.49
N SER A 173 -22.16 -5.55 9.37
CA SER A 173 -22.18 -5.01 10.72
C SER A 173 -20.97 -5.48 11.53
N SER A 174 -20.66 -6.78 11.45
CA SER A 174 -19.47 -7.37 12.08
C SER A 174 -18.17 -6.77 11.53
N ALA A 175 -18.08 -6.56 10.20
CA ALA A 175 -16.91 -5.95 9.57
C ALA A 175 -16.73 -4.48 10.01
N ALA A 176 -17.82 -3.72 10.12
CA ALA A 176 -17.76 -2.35 10.65
C ALA A 176 -17.33 -2.32 12.13
N GLU A 177 -17.73 -3.32 12.91
CA GLU A 177 -17.25 -3.48 14.29
C GLU A 177 -15.76 -3.85 14.33
N ALA A 178 -15.30 -4.75 13.46
CA ALA A 178 -13.88 -5.09 13.37
C ALA A 178 -13.01 -3.87 13.02
N VAL A 179 -13.45 -3.02 12.10
CA VAL A 179 -12.75 -1.76 11.78
C VAL A 179 -12.59 -0.89 13.02
N ARG A 180 -13.66 -0.69 13.80
CA ARG A 180 -13.59 0.09 15.06
C ARG A 180 -12.62 -0.55 16.06
N ARG A 181 -12.68 -1.87 16.22
CA ARG A 181 -11.79 -2.58 17.15
C ARG A 181 -10.32 -2.48 16.72
N VAL A 182 -10.02 -2.58 15.41
CA VAL A 182 -8.67 -2.33 14.91
C VAL A 182 -8.22 -0.93 15.32
N GLU A 183 -9.00 0.12 14.99
CA GLU A 183 -8.67 1.50 15.33
C GLU A 183 -8.40 1.66 16.84
N ASP A 184 -9.28 1.11 17.69
CA ASP A 184 -9.16 1.19 19.16
C ASP A 184 -7.91 0.45 19.68
N GLN A 185 -7.65 -0.76 19.19
CA GLN A 185 -6.55 -1.61 19.66
C GLN A 185 -5.18 -1.10 19.24
N VAL A 186 -5.08 -0.45 18.08
CA VAL A 186 -3.80 0.12 17.58
C VAL A 186 -3.61 1.58 17.99
N THR A 187 -4.60 2.20 18.65
CA THR A 187 -4.47 3.53 19.22
C THR A 187 -3.31 3.59 20.22
N GLY A 188 -2.42 4.58 20.05
CA GLY A 188 -1.20 4.73 20.85
C GLY A 188 -0.05 3.78 20.46
N ILE A 189 -0.24 2.90 19.45
CA ILE A 189 0.83 2.13 18.79
C ILE A 189 1.22 2.80 17.50
N ALA A 190 0.28 2.98 16.58
CA ALA A 190 0.51 3.72 15.35
C ALA A 190 0.63 5.23 15.61
N VAL A 191 1.53 5.89 14.90
CA VAL A 191 1.77 7.34 15.00
C VAL A 191 1.03 8.12 13.91
N ALA A 192 0.59 7.44 12.85
CA ALA A 192 -0.23 8.01 11.79
C ALA A 192 -1.10 6.92 11.15
N HIS A 193 -2.20 7.35 10.53
CA HIS A 193 -3.17 6.50 9.85
C HIS A 193 -3.57 7.14 8.52
N ALA A 194 -3.63 6.36 7.45
CA ALA A 194 -4.10 6.77 6.14
C ALA A 194 -5.17 5.78 5.65
N ARG A 195 -6.33 6.31 5.27
CA ARG A 195 -7.43 5.51 4.70
C ARG A 195 -7.30 5.45 3.19
N HIS A 196 -7.41 4.26 2.65
CA HIS A 196 -7.48 4.02 1.21
C HIS A 196 -8.88 3.60 0.79
N ARG A 197 -9.16 3.72 -0.50
CA ARG A 197 -10.42 3.20 -1.04
C ARG A 197 -10.45 1.68 -0.90
N PRO A 198 -11.56 1.10 -0.43
CA PRO A 198 -11.73 -0.34 -0.44
C PRO A 198 -11.52 -0.91 -1.85
N GLN A 199 -10.83 -2.03 -1.92
CA GLN A 199 -10.55 -2.69 -3.19
C GLN A 199 -11.85 -3.29 -3.76
N GLN A 200 -12.13 -3.03 -5.04
CA GLN A 200 -13.30 -3.52 -5.75
C GLN A 200 -12.88 -4.27 -7.01
N GLY A 201 -13.67 -5.25 -7.42
CA GLY A 201 -13.49 -5.99 -8.67
C GLY A 201 -12.69 -7.29 -8.56
N PRO A 202 -12.34 -7.92 -9.71
CA PRO A 202 -11.73 -9.26 -9.77
C PRO A 202 -10.36 -9.36 -9.14
N LEU A 203 -9.66 -8.24 -8.96
CA LEU A 203 -8.36 -8.15 -8.29
C LEU A 203 -8.46 -8.15 -6.76
N ALA A 204 -9.66 -8.02 -6.20
CA ALA A 204 -9.91 -8.30 -4.78
C ALA A 204 -9.86 -9.81 -4.57
N ALA A 205 -8.65 -10.39 -4.62
CA ALA A 205 -8.41 -11.82 -4.52
C ALA A 205 -8.78 -12.32 -3.12
N GLY A 206 -9.97 -12.88 -3.00
CA GLY A 206 -10.42 -13.52 -1.76
C GLY A 206 -11.95 -13.61 -1.69
N SER A 207 -12.44 -14.50 -0.85
CA SER A 207 -13.85 -14.54 -0.49
C SER A 207 -14.19 -13.33 0.38
N GLY A 208 -15.13 -12.51 -0.05
CA GLY A 208 -15.66 -11.40 0.74
C GLY A 208 -15.50 -10.02 0.10
N GLU A 209 -16.29 -9.07 0.59
CA GLU A 209 -16.29 -7.68 0.16
C GLU A 209 -15.35 -6.86 1.03
N ASN A 210 -14.38 -6.15 0.43
CA ASN A 210 -13.46 -5.30 1.19
C ASN A 210 -14.21 -4.07 1.73
N VAL A 211 -14.26 -3.95 3.06
CA VAL A 211 -14.97 -2.89 3.79
C VAL A 211 -14.03 -1.75 4.16
N ALA A 212 -12.79 -2.09 4.52
CA ALA A 212 -11.77 -1.12 4.87
C ALA A 212 -10.41 -1.53 4.29
N ASN A 213 -9.62 -0.53 3.91
CA ASN A 213 -8.25 -0.67 3.42
C ASN A 213 -7.43 0.49 3.98
N ASP A 214 -6.74 0.24 5.05
CA ASP A 214 -6.09 1.26 5.86
C ASP A 214 -4.58 1.00 5.95
N ALA A 215 -3.80 2.07 5.98
CA ALA A 215 -2.36 2.01 6.24
C ALA A 215 -2.05 2.71 7.58
N TYR A 216 -1.11 2.13 8.32
CA TYR A 216 -0.67 2.63 9.62
C TYR A 216 0.84 2.81 9.63
N LEU A 217 1.29 3.99 10.09
CA LEU A 217 2.70 4.25 10.35
C LEU A 217 3.03 3.83 11.76
N VAL A 218 3.90 2.84 11.90
CA VAL A 218 4.19 2.17 13.18
C VAL A 218 5.69 2.24 13.50
N PRO A 219 6.08 2.65 14.72
CA PRO A 219 7.46 2.55 15.13
C PRO A 219 7.96 1.10 15.00
N ARG A 220 9.12 0.90 14.37
CA ARG A 220 9.68 -0.45 14.10
C ARG A 220 9.76 -1.32 15.35
N ARG A 221 10.07 -0.73 16.51
CA ARG A 221 10.12 -1.42 17.81
C ARG A 221 8.75 -1.93 18.31
N ARG A 222 7.64 -1.46 17.74
CA ARG A 222 6.26 -1.85 18.11
C ARG A 222 5.54 -2.61 16.99
N ALA A 223 6.27 -3.03 15.94
CA ALA A 223 5.71 -3.68 14.77
C ALA A 223 5.00 -5.00 15.10
N GLU A 224 5.62 -5.84 15.93
CA GLU A 224 5.03 -7.13 16.37
C GLU A 224 3.78 -6.91 17.22
N GLU A 225 3.81 -5.96 18.17
CA GLU A 225 2.65 -5.60 18.98
C GLU A 225 1.48 -5.09 18.13
N PHE A 226 1.77 -4.28 17.13
CA PHE A 226 0.77 -3.78 16.19
C PHE A 226 0.12 -4.94 15.41
N GLN A 227 0.95 -5.82 14.83
CA GLN A 227 0.47 -6.95 14.04
C GLN A 227 -0.44 -7.87 14.87
N ASP A 228 0.01 -8.23 16.07
CA ASP A 228 -0.74 -9.10 16.96
C ASP A 228 -2.12 -8.51 17.30
N ARG A 229 -2.17 -7.24 17.71
CA ARG A 229 -3.43 -6.58 18.06
C ARG A 229 -4.37 -6.43 16.87
N ALA A 230 -3.84 -6.05 15.71
CA ALA A 230 -4.65 -5.88 14.51
C ALA A 230 -5.26 -7.22 14.03
N LEU A 231 -4.50 -8.32 14.08
CA LEU A 231 -4.99 -9.65 13.71
C LEU A 231 -6.10 -10.14 14.64
N HIS A 232 -5.99 -9.89 15.96
CA HIS A 232 -6.98 -10.35 16.94
C HIS A 232 -8.21 -9.43 17.08
N ALA A 233 -8.25 -8.32 16.36
CA ALA A 233 -9.38 -7.38 16.43
C ALA A 233 -10.72 -7.98 15.97
N ALA A 234 -10.70 -9.02 15.12
CA ALA A 234 -11.89 -9.70 14.64
C ALA A 234 -12.29 -10.93 15.48
N ASP A 235 -11.56 -11.23 16.55
CA ASP A 235 -11.87 -12.41 17.38
C ASP A 235 -13.30 -12.37 17.93
N GLY A 236 -14.02 -13.48 17.68
CA GLY A 236 -15.42 -13.61 18.09
C GLY A 236 -16.43 -12.88 17.19
N LEU A 237 -16.01 -12.34 16.05
CA LEU A 237 -16.90 -11.77 15.04
C LEU A 237 -17.09 -12.76 13.88
N ASP A 238 -18.33 -13.16 13.64
CA ASP A 238 -18.67 -14.07 12.52
C ASP A 238 -18.74 -13.32 11.19
N GLY A 239 -18.31 -13.97 10.10
CA GLY A 239 -18.40 -13.44 8.75
C GLY A 239 -17.45 -12.26 8.48
N VAL A 240 -16.32 -12.18 9.21
CA VAL A 240 -15.31 -11.15 9.05
C VAL A 240 -13.93 -11.77 8.91
N ARG A 241 -13.12 -11.16 8.05
CA ARG A 241 -11.70 -11.49 7.93
C ARG A 241 -10.87 -10.20 7.97
N VAL A 242 -9.87 -10.18 8.85
CA VAL A 242 -8.85 -9.14 8.89
C VAL A 242 -7.58 -9.67 8.25
N GLU A 243 -7.01 -8.89 7.36
CA GLU A 243 -5.73 -9.16 6.70
C GLU A 243 -4.75 -8.06 7.06
N VAL A 244 -3.61 -8.45 7.61
CA VAL A 244 -2.54 -7.52 7.99
C VAL A 244 -1.33 -7.83 7.12
N THR A 245 -0.82 -6.83 6.42
CA THR A 245 0.31 -6.94 5.50
C THR A 245 1.40 -5.94 5.85
N GLY A 246 2.65 -6.34 5.71
CA GLY A 246 3.82 -5.55 6.04
C GLY A 246 4.85 -6.38 6.80
N PRO A 247 5.90 -5.77 7.37
CA PRO A 247 6.17 -4.32 7.34
C PRO A 247 6.67 -3.85 5.96
N TRP A 248 6.16 -2.72 5.49
CA TRP A 248 6.53 -2.09 4.21
C TRP A 248 7.27 -0.77 4.44
N VAL A 249 7.99 -0.31 3.40
CA VAL A 249 8.43 1.09 3.33
C VAL A 249 7.21 2.00 3.29
N PRO A 250 7.22 3.17 4.00
CA PRO A 250 6.01 3.96 4.21
C PRO A 250 5.54 4.79 3.00
N TYR A 251 5.00 4.15 1.96
CA TYR A 251 4.47 4.81 0.77
C TYR A 251 3.29 5.74 1.06
N SER A 252 2.36 5.30 1.92
CA SER A 252 1.16 6.07 2.25
C SER A 252 1.46 7.35 3.04
N PHE A 253 2.66 7.50 3.53
CA PHE A 253 3.11 8.61 4.37
C PHE A 253 4.23 9.45 3.74
N ALA A 254 4.58 9.16 2.48
CA ALA A 254 5.65 9.84 1.74
C ALA A 254 5.32 11.28 1.33
N GLU A 255 4.08 11.71 1.46
CA GLU A 255 3.67 13.10 1.18
C GLU A 255 3.50 13.90 2.47
N ALA A 256 3.90 15.17 2.42
CA ALA A 256 3.61 16.09 3.52
C ALA A 256 2.08 16.19 3.75
N PRO A 257 1.60 16.19 5.01
CA PRO A 257 0.20 16.49 5.28
C PRO A 257 -0.16 17.84 4.68
N ALA A 258 -1.31 17.90 3.99
CA ALA A 258 -1.83 19.17 3.50
C ALA A 258 -1.98 20.13 4.70
N PRO A 259 -1.50 21.38 4.61
CA PRO A 259 -1.62 22.31 5.70
C PRO A 259 -3.10 22.51 6.06
N GLY A 260 -3.48 22.18 7.29
CA GLY A 260 -4.84 22.38 7.83
C GLY A 260 -5.79 21.18 7.73
N ALA A 261 -5.37 20.02 7.30
CA ALA A 261 -6.19 18.82 7.41
C ALA A 261 -6.14 18.29 8.87
N PRO A 262 -7.29 18.13 9.56
CA PRO A 262 -7.30 17.43 10.85
C PRO A 262 -6.77 16.00 10.64
N GLU A 263 -5.97 15.53 11.59
CA GLU A 263 -5.51 14.13 11.63
C GLU A 263 -6.75 13.22 11.60
N GLY A 264 -7.05 12.64 10.46
CA GLY A 264 -8.23 11.78 10.29
C GLY A 264 -9.06 12.04 9.02
N ALA A 265 -8.81 13.11 8.28
CA ALA A 265 -9.55 13.43 7.05
C ALA A 265 -8.62 13.33 5.83
N ARG A 266 -8.38 12.13 5.31
CA ARG A 266 -7.68 11.98 4.04
C ARG A 266 -8.50 11.23 3.03
N GLN A 267 -8.75 11.99 2.00
CA GLN A 267 -9.12 11.70 0.61
C GLN A 267 -10.49 11.07 0.40
N ARG A 268 -11.37 11.98 0.01
CA ARG A 268 -12.59 11.62 -0.74
C ARG A 268 -12.24 11.19 -2.15
#